data_68e0b28183512e41500da96530b4119c
#
_entry.id   68e0b28183512e41500da96530b4119c
#
_cell.length_a   1.000
_cell.length_b   1.000
_cell.length_c   1.000
_cell.angle_alpha   90.00
_cell.angle_beta   90.00
_cell.angle_gamma   90.00
#
_symmetry.space_group_name_H-M   'P 1'
#
loop_
_entity.id
_entity.type
_entity.pdbx_description
1 polymer ?
#
loop_
_entity_poly.entity_id
_entity_poly.type
_entity_poly.pdbx_seq_one_letter_code
_entity_poly.pdbx_strand_id
1 'polypeptide(L)'
;MVDIPVRRGDVWLVQLNPTRGREIKKTRPCVVVSPDELNAHMGTFIVAPLTTGSHPYPFRIPVRFSGKDGHVVLDQLRTVDRERLVKRLGALTAPTLAKALGVLGEMFRA
;
A
#
# COMPACT_ATOMS: atom_id res chain seq x y z
N MET A 1 -9.72 21.12 -4.07
CA MET A 1 -9.25 20.00 -3.24
C MET A 1 -7.95 20.37 -2.57
N VAL A 2 -7.85 20.13 -1.28
CA VAL A 2 -6.61 20.40 -0.55
C VAL A 2 -5.59 19.33 -0.92
N ASP A 3 -4.42 19.77 -1.37
CA ASP A 3 -3.32 18.87 -1.68
C ASP A 3 -2.63 18.44 -0.39
N ILE A 4 -3.03 17.28 0.12
CA ILE A 4 -2.36 16.69 1.27
C ILE A 4 -1.13 15.94 0.77
N PRO A 5 0.06 16.20 1.32
CA PRO A 5 1.25 15.45 0.92
C PRO A 5 1.07 13.96 1.17
N VAL A 6 1.44 13.15 0.19
CA VAL A 6 1.44 11.69 0.30
C VAL A 6 2.87 11.25 0.60
N ARG A 7 3.04 10.51 1.69
CA ARG A 7 4.37 10.09 2.16
C ARG A 7 4.49 8.58 2.17
N ARG A 8 5.70 8.10 1.96
CA ARG A 8 6.01 6.68 2.11
C ARG A 8 5.60 6.21 3.50
N GLY A 9 4.88 5.10 3.56
CA GLY A 9 4.37 4.54 4.81
C GLY A 9 2.98 4.99 5.18
N ASP A 10 2.46 6.03 4.54
CA ASP A 10 1.06 6.42 4.72
C ASP A 10 0.13 5.30 4.27
N VAL A 11 -0.96 5.14 4.99
CA VAL A 11 -2.07 4.27 4.57
C VAL A 11 -3.21 5.16 4.09
N TRP A 12 -3.59 4.96 2.84
CA TRP A 12 -4.69 5.69 2.21
C TRP A 12 -5.79 4.73 1.81
N LEU A 13 -7.02 5.21 1.87
CA LEU A 13 -8.14 4.53 1.25
C LEU A 13 -8.05 4.78 -0.25
N VAL A 14 -7.95 3.71 -1.06
CA VAL A 14 -7.68 3.81 -2.49
C VAL A 14 -8.75 3.07 -3.29
N GLN A 15 -9.28 3.72 -4.32
CA GLN A 15 -10.22 3.10 -5.25
C GLN A 15 -9.42 2.28 -6.27
N LEU A 16 -9.52 0.95 -6.18
CA LEU A 16 -8.73 0.05 -7.02
C LEU A 16 -9.43 -0.37 -8.31
N ASN A 17 -10.76 -0.27 -8.36
CA ASN A 17 -11.50 -0.64 -9.56
C ASN A 17 -11.25 0.35 -10.72
N PRO A 18 -11.31 -0.09 -11.98
CA PRO A 18 -11.60 -1.44 -12.43
C PRO A 18 -10.42 -2.41 -12.23
N THR A 19 -10.72 -3.64 -11.89
CA THR A 19 -9.74 -4.72 -11.70
C THR A 19 -10.21 -5.97 -12.44
N ARG A 20 -9.32 -6.97 -12.56
CA ARG A 20 -9.62 -8.23 -13.23
C ARG A 20 -9.18 -9.41 -12.40
N GLY A 21 -9.96 -10.48 -12.45
CA GLY A 21 -9.62 -11.78 -11.89
C GLY A 21 -9.27 -11.72 -10.42
N ARG A 22 -8.05 -12.14 -10.08
CA ARG A 22 -7.58 -12.24 -8.71
C ARG A 22 -6.97 -10.96 -8.15
N GLU A 23 -7.00 -9.89 -8.91
CA GLU A 23 -6.58 -8.59 -8.40
C GLU A 23 -7.49 -8.16 -7.25
N ILE A 24 -6.90 -7.61 -6.20
CA ILE A 24 -7.67 -7.07 -5.08
C ILE A 24 -8.46 -5.87 -5.60
N LYS A 25 -9.76 -5.87 -5.33
CA LYS A 25 -10.71 -4.95 -5.94
C LYS A 25 -11.41 -4.07 -4.93
N LYS A 26 -12.22 -3.14 -5.43
CA LYS A 26 -13.02 -2.17 -4.66
C LYS A 26 -12.12 -1.09 -4.05
N THR A 27 -12.64 -0.43 -3.04
CA THR A 27 -11.92 0.60 -2.30
C THR A 27 -11.31 -0.05 -1.07
N ARG A 28 -9.98 0.02 -0.94
CA ARG A 28 -9.24 -0.68 0.10
C ARG A 28 -8.18 0.22 0.72
N PRO A 29 -7.85 -0.01 2.00
CA PRO A 29 -6.64 0.59 2.56
C PRO A 29 -5.42 0.08 1.81
N CYS A 30 -4.53 1.00 1.44
CA CYS A 30 -3.27 0.67 0.78
C CYS A 30 -2.15 1.47 1.41
N VAL A 31 -0.99 0.85 1.57
CA VAL A 31 0.19 1.55 2.06
C VAL A 31 1.00 2.08 0.89
N VAL A 32 1.46 3.32 0.99
CA VAL A 32 2.34 3.93 0.00
C VAL A 32 3.75 3.42 0.22
N VAL A 33 4.31 2.74 -0.76
CA VAL A 33 5.67 2.19 -0.68
C VAL A 33 6.67 2.94 -1.54
N SER A 34 6.21 3.76 -2.47
CA SER A 34 7.08 4.58 -3.31
C SER A 34 7.81 5.64 -2.48
N PRO A 35 9.05 6.01 -2.89
CA PRO A 35 9.82 7.00 -2.15
C PRO A 35 9.20 8.39 -2.22
N ASP A 36 9.48 9.21 -1.21
CA ASP A 36 8.88 10.55 -1.10
C ASP A 36 9.21 11.44 -2.30
N GLU A 37 10.38 11.27 -2.90
CA GLU A 37 10.75 12.02 -4.11
C GLU A 37 9.80 11.74 -5.27
N LEU A 38 9.45 10.47 -5.49
CA LEU A 38 8.48 10.08 -6.49
C LEU A 38 7.10 10.64 -6.12
N ASN A 39 6.71 10.48 -4.87
CA ASN A 39 5.40 10.91 -4.39
C ASN A 39 5.19 12.41 -4.56
N ALA A 40 6.25 13.20 -4.44
CA ALA A 40 6.18 14.66 -4.54
C ALA A 40 6.03 15.17 -5.97
N HIS A 41 6.46 14.40 -6.97
CA HIS A 41 6.65 14.93 -8.32
C HIS A 41 5.85 14.24 -9.41
N MET A 42 5.48 12.97 -9.24
CA MET A 42 4.97 12.18 -10.38
C MET A 42 3.45 12.19 -10.53
N GLY A 43 2.71 12.60 -9.52
CA GLY A 43 1.25 12.54 -9.56
C GLY A 43 0.69 11.12 -9.51
N THR A 44 1.56 10.14 -9.36
CA THR A 44 1.22 8.73 -9.18
C THR A 44 1.96 8.19 -7.97
N PHE A 45 1.46 7.09 -7.43
CA PHE A 45 2.03 6.49 -6.22
C PHE A 45 2.05 4.98 -6.39
N ILE A 46 3.09 4.34 -5.87
CA ILE A 46 3.14 2.88 -5.84
C ILE A 46 2.63 2.45 -4.47
N VAL A 47 1.57 1.65 -4.47
CA VAL A 47 0.88 1.24 -3.25
C VAL A 47 0.72 -0.27 -3.19
N ALA A 48 0.61 -0.81 -1.99
CA ALA A 48 0.30 -2.21 -1.74
C ALA A 48 -0.96 -2.30 -0.90
N PRO A 49 -1.95 -3.12 -1.29
CA PRO A 49 -3.19 -3.21 -0.54
C PRO A 49 -3.01 -3.93 0.79
N LEU A 50 -3.81 -3.52 1.78
CA LEU A 50 -3.96 -4.23 3.04
C LEU A 50 -5.24 -5.06 2.98
N THR A 51 -5.15 -6.30 3.44
CA THR A 51 -6.32 -7.19 3.52
C THR A 51 -6.46 -7.71 4.94
N THR A 52 -7.68 -8.09 5.32
CA THR A 52 -7.93 -8.81 6.56
C THR A 52 -7.98 -10.30 6.29
N GLY A 53 -7.47 -11.11 7.22
CA GLY A 53 -7.64 -12.55 7.17
C GLY A 53 -7.01 -13.30 6.01
N SER A 54 -6.01 -12.74 5.34
CA SER A 54 -5.34 -13.46 4.26
C SER A 54 -4.36 -14.49 4.80
N HIS A 55 -4.00 -15.48 3.94
CA HIS A 55 -3.04 -16.51 4.32
C HIS A 55 -1.62 -15.95 4.38
N PRO A 56 -0.76 -16.51 5.26
CA PRO A 56 0.62 -16.05 5.41
C PRO A 56 1.52 -16.56 4.29
N TYR A 57 1.54 -15.87 3.17
CA TYR A 57 2.49 -16.12 2.09
C TYR A 57 3.79 -15.34 2.31
N PRO A 58 4.91 -15.75 1.67
CA PRO A 58 6.21 -15.09 1.88
C PRO A 58 6.22 -13.59 1.62
N PHE A 59 5.43 -13.12 0.66
CA PHE A 59 5.41 -11.71 0.27
C PHE A 59 4.22 -10.96 0.84
N ARG A 60 3.63 -11.50 1.91
CA ARG A 60 2.51 -10.88 2.63
C ARG A 60 2.93 -10.65 4.07
N ILE A 61 2.99 -9.38 4.44
CA ILE A 61 3.53 -8.97 5.74
C ILE A 61 2.38 -8.85 6.73
N PRO A 62 2.44 -9.57 7.87
CA PRO A 62 1.42 -9.39 8.91
C PRO A 62 1.38 -7.95 9.39
N VAL A 63 0.18 -7.42 9.55
CA VAL A 63 -0.02 -6.06 10.00
C VAL A 63 -1.27 -5.98 10.87
N ARG A 64 -1.23 -5.11 11.87
CA ARG A 64 -2.41 -4.71 12.61
C ARG A 64 -2.67 -3.24 12.32
N PHE A 65 -3.80 -2.94 11.72
CA PHE A 65 -4.16 -1.58 11.37
C PHE A 65 -5.63 -1.32 11.70
N SER A 66 -5.90 -0.20 12.36
CA SER A 66 -7.25 0.17 12.81
C SER A 66 -7.93 -0.95 13.61
N GLY A 67 -7.16 -1.62 14.48
CA GLY A 67 -7.67 -2.68 15.34
C GLY A 67 -7.94 -4.01 14.63
N LYS A 68 -7.55 -4.15 13.37
CA LYS A 68 -7.76 -5.38 12.59
C LYS A 68 -6.43 -6.00 12.20
N ASP A 69 -6.37 -7.33 12.31
CA ASP A 69 -5.22 -8.09 11.85
C ASP A 69 -5.39 -8.46 10.37
N GLY A 70 -4.33 -8.37 9.64
CA GLY A 70 -4.34 -8.73 8.22
C GLY A 70 -2.93 -8.75 7.66
N HIS A 71 -2.81 -8.50 6.37
CA HIS A 71 -1.53 -8.53 5.67
C HIS A 71 -1.39 -7.37 4.70
N VAL A 72 -0.16 -6.89 4.56
CA VAL A 72 0.22 -6.05 3.43
C VAL A 72 0.53 -6.99 2.27
N VAL A 73 -0.20 -6.85 1.17
CA VAL A 73 -0.12 -7.76 0.04
C VAL A 73 0.86 -7.20 -0.98
N LEU A 74 2.15 -7.47 -0.77
CA LEU A 74 3.22 -6.90 -1.59
C LEU A 74 3.23 -7.45 -3.02
N ASP A 75 2.74 -8.68 -3.20
CA ASP A 75 2.64 -9.28 -4.54
C ASP A 75 1.59 -8.61 -5.42
N GLN A 76 0.74 -7.76 -4.87
CA GLN A 76 -0.23 -6.97 -5.64
C GLN A 76 0.05 -5.47 -5.58
N LEU A 77 1.30 -5.09 -5.42
CA LEU A 77 1.64 -3.66 -5.51
C LEU A 77 1.32 -3.13 -6.91
N ARG A 78 0.91 -1.87 -6.96
CA ARG A 78 0.55 -1.25 -8.23
C ARG A 78 0.70 0.25 -8.16
N THR A 79 0.84 0.86 -9.33
CA THR A 79 0.84 2.31 -9.45
C THR A 79 -0.60 2.81 -9.59
N VAL A 80 -0.94 3.83 -8.81
CA VAL A 80 -2.25 4.47 -8.86
C VAL A 80 -2.09 5.96 -9.06
N ASP A 81 -3.01 6.55 -9.81
CA ASP A 81 -3.09 8.00 -9.96
C ASP A 81 -3.64 8.62 -8.68
N ARG A 82 -3.30 9.89 -8.45
CA ARG A 82 -3.79 10.64 -7.29
C ARG A 82 -5.31 10.63 -7.17
N GLU A 83 -6.02 10.63 -8.29
CA GLU A 83 -7.49 10.60 -8.28
C GLU A 83 -8.07 9.37 -7.59
N ARG A 84 -7.30 8.29 -7.48
CA ARG A 84 -7.74 7.08 -6.81
C ARG A 84 -7.61 7.15 -5.30
N LEU A 85 -6.88 8.13 -4.77
CA LEU A 85 -6.71 8.33 -3.33
C LEU A 85 -7.94 9.02 -2.76
N VAL A 86 -8.66 8.33 -1.89
CA VAL A 86 -9.92 8.87 -1.31
C VAL A 86 -9.62 9.69 -0.07
N LYS A 87 -8.92 9.10 0.91
CA LYS A 87 -8.51 9.83 2.12
C LYS A 87 -7.37 9.10 2.82
N ARG A 88 -6.58 9.85 3.57
CA ARG A 88 -5.53 9.29 4.41
C ARG A 88 -6.16 8.66 5.64
N LEU A 89 -5.77 7.42 5.94
CA LEU A 89 -6.27 6.69 7.11
C LEU A 89 -5.29 6.69 8.27
N GLY A 90 -4.00 6.85 8.00
CA GLY A 90 -2.96 6.79 9.00
C GLY A 90 -1.62 6.45 8.37
N ALA A 91 -0.80 5.72 9.10
CA ALA A 91 0.51 5.27 8.62
C ALA A 91 0.87 3.94 9.30
N LEU A 92 1.68 3.14 8.62
CA LEU A 92 2.28 1.98 9.27
C LEU A 92 3.32 2.44 10.28
N THR A 93 3.55 1.63 11.32
CA THR A 93 4.66 1.87 12.24
C THR A 93 5.98 1.74 11.47
N ALA A 94 7.02 2.41 11.95
CA ALA A 94 8.33 2.35 11.31
C ALA A 94 8.87 0.93 11.18
N PRO A 95 8.77 0.05 12.20
CA PRO A 95 9.23 -1.33 12.06
C PRO A 95 8.48 -2.12 11.00
N THR A 96 7.16 -1.96 10.91
CA THR A 96 6.35 -2.66 9.91
C THR A 96 6.68 -2.18 8.50
N LEU A 97 6.84 -0.87 8.32
CA LEU A 97 7.24 -0.30 7.04
C LEU A 97 8.62 -0.81 6.62
N ALA A 98 9.59 -0.82 7.53
CA ALA A 98 10.93 -1.30 7.26
C ALA A 98 10.90 -2.77 6.81
N LYS A 99 10.09 -3.59 7.46
CA LYS A 99 9.94 -5.00 7.09
C LYS A 99 9.33 -5.14 5.69
N ALA A 100 8.30 -4.36 5.39
CA ALA A 100 7.67 -4.38 4.06
C ALA A 100 8.67 -3.98 2.96
N LEU A 101 9.42 -2.90 3.18
CA LEU A 101 10.42 -2.44 2.23
C LEU A 101 11.56 -3.46 2.05
N GLY A 102 11.97 -4.12 3.15
CA GLY A 102 12.97 -5.18 3.09
C GLY A 102 12.52 -6.36 2.24
N VAL A 103 11.27 -6.78 2.41
CA VAL A 103 10.71 -7.88 1.61
C VAL A 103 10.57 -7.48 0.15
N LEU A 104 10.16 -6.24 -0.14
CA LEU A 104 10.15 -5.74 -1.53
C LEU A 104 11.55 -5.81 -2.16
N GLY A 105 12.59 -5.45 -1.40
CA GLY A 105 13.96 -5.59 -1.87
C GLY A 105 14.32 -7.03 -2.21
N GLU A 106 13.90 -7.98 -1.39
CA GLU A 106 14.10 -9.41 -1.66
C GLU A 106 13.37 -9.87 -2.91
N MET A 107 12.11 -9.43 -3.10
CA MET A 107 11.31 -9.83 -4.26
C MET A 107 11.96 -9.45 -5.58
N PHE A 108 12.67 -8.33 -5.62
CA PHE A 108 13.22 -7.78 -6.85
C PHE A 108 14.73 -7.94 -6.95
N ARG A 109 15.35 -8.65 -6.02
CA ARG A 109 16.78 -8.93 -6.10
C ARG A 109 17.02 -10.06 -7.10
N ALA A 110 18.01 -9.85 -7.97
CA ALA A 110 18.42 -10.86 -8.94
C ALA A 110 19.17 -12.03 -8.27
#